data_bd82d8031a33f278d29a2def64d0f50d
#
_entry.id   bd82d8031a33f278d29a2def64d0f50d
#
_cell.length_a   1.000
_cell.length_b   1.000
_cell.length_c   1.000
_cell.angle_alpha   90.00
_cell.angle_beta   90.00
_cell.angle_gamma   90.00
#
_symmetry.space_group_name_H-M   'P 1'
#
loop_
_entity.id
_entity.type
_entity.pdbx_description
1 polymer ?
#
loop_
_entity_poly.entity_id
_entity_poly.type
_entity_poly.pdbx_seq_one_letter_code
_entity_poly.pdbx_strand_id
1 'polypeptide(L)'
;MVKVLATADWQLDMRAHKLSERATSKLFQARLDALENLLSLAEEHKVDCILAAGDLFEVPNPRASLITDVARLLHSNSSIEIHVIPGNHDLCGPGSVWSKPEMTAIPHLHVHENYSPVELESFVLHPIPVHNIHELDHYDELLSDVKSDDRIHIVMAHAHDISYMDFTTSDHEVRAK
;
A
#
# COMPACT_ATOMS: atom_id res chain seq x y z
N MET A 1 10.70 21.69 4.19
CA MET A 1 10.28 20.64 5.17
C MET A 1 9.38 19.68 4.43
N VAL A 2 9.72 18.41 4.37
CA VAL A 2 8.92 17.37 3.70
C VAL A 2 7.67 17.08 4.53
N LYS A 3 6.51 17.02 3.89
CA LYS A 3 5.25 16.58 4.48
C LYS A 3 4.76 15.34 3.73
N VAL A 4 4.69 14.23 4.40
CA VAL A 4 4.22 12.96 3.83
C VAL A 4 3.01 12.47 4.60
N LEU A 5 1.99 11.98 3.91
CA LEU A 5 0.92 11.20 4.51
C LEU A 5 1.22 9.72 4.32
N ALA A 6 1.53 9.02 5.40
CA ALA A 6 1.77 7.58 5.37
C ALA A 6 0.50 6.81 5.72
N THR A 7 0.19 5.77 4.96
CA THR A 7 -0.96 4.90 5.14
C THR A 7 -0.64 3.47 4.71
N ALA A 8 -1.43 2.50 5.15
CA ALA A 8 -1.37 1.10 4.72
C ALA A 8 -2.73 0.44 4.95
N ASP A 9 -2.89 -0.80 4.53
CA ASP A 9 -4.00 -1.67 4.92
C ASP A 9 -5.39 -1.05 4.68
N TRP A 10 -5.64 -0.49 3.49
CA TRP A 10 -6.99 -0.02 3.15
C TRP A 10 -7.96 -1.20 3.06
N GLN A 11 -7.43 -2.39 2.71
CA GLN A 11 -8.14 -3.67 2.62
C GLN A 11 -9.50 -3.54 1.93
N LEU A 12 -9.50 -2.84 0.80
CA LEU A 12 -10.70 -2.64 -0.01
C LEU A 12 -11.18 -4.00 -0.56
N ASP A 13 -12.48 -4.24 -0.54
CA ASP A 13 -13.15 -5.52 -0.83
C ASP A 13 -13.03 -6.59 0.29
N MET A 14 -12.57 -6.22 1.49
CA MET A 14 -12.57 -7.15 2.61
C MET A 14 -13.98 -7.69 2.89
N ARG A 15 -14.09 -9.02 2.93
CA ARG A 15 -15.35 -9.72 3.23
C ARG A 15 -15.33 -10.24 4.65
N ALA A 16 -16.17 -9.67 5.48
CA ALA A 16 -16.33 -10.15 6.84
C ALA A 16 -17.37 -11.30 6.84
N HIS A 17 -16.90 -12.54 6.75
CA HIS A 17 -17.75 -13.77 6.64
C HIS A 17 -18.79 -13.96 7.73
N LYS A 18 -18.68 -13.24 8.86
CA LYS A 18 -19.61 -13.33 10.00
C LYS A 18 -20.63 -12.18 10.03
N LEU A 19 -20.60 -11.27 9.07
CA LEU A 19 -21.50 -10.14 9.03
C LEU A 19 -22.70 -10.42 8.12
N SER A 20 -23.85 -9.79 8.44
CA SER A 20 -24.99 -9.74 7.52
C SER A 20 -24.63 -8.96 6.25
N GLU A 21 -25.36 -9.20 5.15
CA GLU A 21 -25.16 -8.45 3.88
C GLU A 21 -25.24 -6.93 4.08
N ARG A 22 -26.18 -6.46 4.92
CA ARG A 22 -26.32 -5.05 5.26
C ARG A 22 -25.08 -4.50 5.99
N ALA A 23 -24.51 -5.28 6.90
CA ALA A 23 -23.30 -4.87 7.63
C ALA A 23 -22.07 -4.89 6.71
N THR A 24 -21.96 -5.89 5.84
CA THR A 24 -20.91 -5.96 4.82
C THR A 24 -20.95 -4.76 3.87
N SER A 25 -22.14 -4.39 3.38
CA SER A 25 -22.31 -3.22 2.51
C SER A 25 -21.93 -1.92 3.22
N LYS A 26 -22.27 -1.77 4.50
CA LYS A 26 -21.86 -0.61 5.30
C LYS A 26 -20.36 -0.55 5.52
N LEU A 27 -19.72 -1.68 5.81
CA LEU A 27 -18.27 -1.75 5.98
C LEU A 27 -17.55 -1.37 4.68
N PHE A 28 -18.02 -1.90 3.56
CA PHE A 28 -17.50 -1.56 2.25
C PHE A 28 -17.58 -0.05 1.97
N GLN A 29 -18.76 0.56 2.20
CA GLN A 29 -18.92 2.00 1.98
C GLN A 29 -18.02 2.81 2.92
N ALA A 30 -17.95 2.43 4.20
CA ALA A 30 -17.11 3.11 5.17
C ALA A 30 -15.61 3.10 4.81
N ARG A 31 -15.12 2.05 4.11
CA ARG A 31 -13.74 2.00 3.61
C ARG A 31 -13.52 2.93 2.43
N LEU A 32 -14.49 3.04 1.52
CA LEU A 32 -14.42 4.03 0.43
C LEU A 32 -14.49 5.46 0.97
N ASP A 33 -15.37 5.71 1.93
CA ASP A 33 -15.49 7.02 2.59
C ASP A 33 -14.17 7.37 3.33
N ALA A 34 -13.51 6.37 3.94
CA ALA A 34 -12.22 6.56 4.60
C ALA A 34 -11.11 6.92 3.59
N LEU A 35 -11.09 6.30 2.40
CA LEU A 35 -10.17 6.66 1.33
C LEU A 35 -10.44 8.10 0.85
N GLU A 36 -11.69 8.47 0.62
CA GLU A 36 -12.05 9.84 0.22
C GLU A 36 -11.61 10.87 1.27
N ASN A 37 -11.84 10.57 2.56
CA ASN A 37 -11.38 11.41 3.66
C ASN A 37 -9.85 11.52 3.74
N LEU A 38 -9.13 10.42 3.48
CA LEU A 38 -7.66 10.40 3.46
C LEU A 38 -7.12 11.33 2.36
N LEU A 39 -7.70 11.25 1.15
CA LEU A 39 -7.32 12.10 0.04
C LEU A 39 -7.62 13.58 0.33
N SER A 40 -8.80 13.87 0.89
CA SER A 40 -9.17 15.23 1.31
C SER A 40 -8.24 15.78 2.40
N LEU A 41 -7.83 14.94 3.36
CA LEU A 41 -6.88 15.30 4.41
C LEU A 41 -5.51 15.64 3.82
N ALA A 42 -5.06 14.86 2.84
CA ALA A 42 -3.80 15.10 2.16
C ALA A 42 -3.80 16.46 1.43
N GLU A 43 -4.89 16.82 0.78
CA GLU A 43 -5.07 18.14 0.14
C GLU A 43 -5.12 19.28 1.16
N GLU A 44 -5.90 19.14 2.23
CA GLU A 44 -6.04 20.15 3.30
C GLU A 44 -4.68 20.47 3.92
N HIS A 45 -3.89 19.44 4.20
CA HIS A 45 -2.56 19.58 4.81
C HIS A 45 -1.46 19.92 3.81
N LYS A 46 -1.75 19.92 2.51
CA LYS A 46 -0.81 20.19 1.42
C LYS A 46 0.42 19.31 1.57
N VAL A 47 0.21 18.01 1.60
CA VAL A 47 1.31 17.05 1.65
C VAL A 47 2.03 16.99 0.31
N ASP A 48 3.31 16.72 0.35
CA ASP A 48 4.14 16.58 -0.86
C ASP A 48 3.77 15.28 -1.61
N CYS A 49 3.46 14.21 -0.86
CA CYS A 49 2.96 12.95 -1.42
C CYS A 49 2.25 12.08 -0.38
N ILE A 50 1.56 11.04 -0.87
CA ILE A 50 1.02 9.94 -0.09
C ILE A 50 1.93 8.72 -0.29
N LEU A 51 2.32 8.06 0.81
CA LEU A 51 3.03 6.77 0.80
C LEU A 51 2.08 5.69 1.31
N ALA A 52 1.70 4.75 0.45
CA ALA A 52 0.76 3.68 0.76
C ALA A 52 1.49 2.33 0.79
N ALA A 53 1.71 1.82 2.00
CA ALA A 53 2.58 0.69 2.26
C ALA A 53 1.84 -0.66 2.29
N GLY A 54 1.28 -1.07 1.15
CA GLY A 54 0.74 -2.41 0.94
C GLY A 54 -0.68 -2.65 1.44
N ASP A 55 -1.27 -3.75 0.97
CA ASP A 55 -2.61 -4.24 1.31
C ASP A 55 -3.73 -3.21 1.12
N LEU A 56 -3.67 -2.47 0.00
CA LEU A 56 -4.72 -1.54 -0.36
C LEU A 56 -5.99 -2.28 -0.77
N PHE A 57 -5.83 -3.46 -1.36
CA PHE A 57 -6.92 -4.36 -1.71
C PHE A 57 -6.77 -5.70 -0.98
N GLU A 58 -7.91 -6.28 -0.59
CA GLU A 58 -7.96 -7.58 0.10
C GLU A 58 -7.57 -8.76 -0.77
N VAL A 59 -7.61 -8.60 -2.09
CA VAL A 59 -7.29 -9.65 -3.07
C VAL A 59 -6.59 -9.05 -4.28
N PRO A 60 -5.72 -9.82 -4.97
CA PRO A 60 -4.98 -9.31 -6.12
C PRO A 60 -5.87 -8.88 -7.30
N ASN A 61 -7.07 -9.46 -7.43
CA ASN A 61 -8.02 -9.15 -8.49
C ASN A 61 -9.41 -8.86 -7.90
N PRO A 62 -9.64 -7.66 -7.33
CA PRO A 62 -10.93 -7.26 -6.80
C PRO A 62 -11.98 -7.08 -7.91
N ARG A 63 -13.24 -6.94 -7.51
CA ARG A 63 -14.35 -6.75 -8.47
C ARG A 63 -14.17 -5.45 -9.29
N ALA A 64 -14.52 -5.52 -10.57
CA ALA A 64 -14.30 -4.41 -11.51
C ALA A 64 -14.97 -3.10 -11.07
N SER A 65 -16.18 -3.15 -10.47
CA SER A 65 -16.87 -1.95 -9.97
C SER A 65 -16.06 -1.23 -8.89
N LEU A 66 -15.40 -1.97 -7.98
CA LEU A 66 -14.53 -1.38 -6.96
C LEU A 66 -13.32 -0.72 -7.59
N ILE A 67 -12.66 -1.40 -8.55
CA ILE A 67 -11.50 -0.85 -9.26
C ILE A 67 -11.88 0.49 -9.91
N THR A 68 -13.05 0.53 -10.58
CA THR A 68 -13.56 1.76 -11.20
C THR A 68 -13.81 2.87 -10.17
N ASP A 69 -14.43 2.54 -9.02
CA ASP A 69 -14.72 3.52 -7.97
C ASP A 69 -13.43 4.08 -7.35
N VAL A 70 -12.47 3.21 -7.04
CA VAL A 70 -11.17 3.61 -6.49
C VAL A 70 -10.38 4.43 -7.51
N ALA A 71 -10.30 3.98 -8.77
CA ALA A 71 -9.60 4.72 -9.81
C ALA A 71 -10.19 6.13 -10.00
N ARG A 72 -11.51 6.28 -9.93
CA ARG A 72 -12.18 7.59 -10.00
C ARG A 72 -11.81 8.48 -8.82
N LEU A 73 -11.79 7.95 -7.58
CA LEU A 73 -11.38 8.69 -6.39
C LEU A 73 -9.94 9.15 -6.49
N LEU A 74 -9.02 8.26 -6.86
CA LEU A 74 -7.61 8.60 -7.03
C LEU A 74 -7.42 9.62 -8.15
N HIS A 75 -8.07 9.46 -9.29
CA HIS A 75 -7.95 10.37 -10.42
C HIS A 75 -8.48 11.79 -10.14
N SER A 76 -9.52 11.92 -9.31
CA SER A 76 -10.08 13.23 -8.93
C SER A 76 -9.15 14.05 -8.02
N ASN A 77 -8.15 13.42 -7.40
CA ASN A 77 -7.16 14.04 -6.50
C ASN A 77 -5.77 14.16 -7.17
N SER A 78 -5.74 14.62 -8.41
CA SER A 78 -4.56 14.63 -9.29
C SER A 78 -3.45 15.60 -8.90
N SER A 79 -3.62 16.37 -7.83
CA SER A 79 -2.61 17.32 -7.33
C SER A 79 -1.57 16.69 -6.42
N ILE A 80 -1.75 15.43 -6.00
CA ILE A 80 -0.90 14.75 -5.03
C ILE A 80 -0.33 13.47 -5.64
N GLU A 81 0.99 13.34 -5.60
CA GLU A 81 1.68 12.12 -6.00
C GLU A 81 1.42 11.00 -4.98
N ILE A 82 1.07 9.83 -5.46
CA ILE A 82 0.76 8.65 -4.63
C ILE A 82 1.75 7.54 -4.97
N HIS A 83 2.59 7.18 -4.00
CA HIS A 83 3.52 6.09 -4.13
C HIS A 83 3.00 4.88 -3.37
N VAL A 84 2.90 3.74 -4.06
CA VAL A 84 2.35 2.50 -3.53
C VAL A 84 3.37 1.39 -3.66
N ILE A 85 3.50 0.56 -2.63
CA ILE A 85 4.05 -0.79 -2.77
C ILE A 85 2.93 -1.82 -2.63
N PRO A 86 2.95 -2.93 -3.35
CA PRO A 86 2.05 -4.05 -3.10
C PRO A 86 2.34 -4.69 -1.74
N GLY A 87 1.28 -5.15 -1.07
CA GLY A 87 1.36 -6.00 0.11
C GLY A 87 1.18 -7.47 -0.26
N ASN A 88 0.95 -8.31 0.75
CA ASN A 88 0.77 -9.75 0.53
C ASN A 88 -0.64 -10.12 0.02
N HIS A 89 -1.64 -9.25 0.20
CA HIS A 89 -2.99 -9.44 -0.32
C HIS A 89 -3.16 -8.93 -1.74
N ASP A 90 -2.43 -7.91 -2.14
CA ASP A 90 -2.58 -7.24 -3.44
C ASP A 90 -1.30 -7.29 -4.29
N LEU A 91 -0.61 -8.44 -4.30
CA LEU A 91 0.60 -8.68 -5.06
C LEU A 91 0.49 -8.23 -6.52
N CYS A 92 1.58 -7.67 -7.05
CA CYS A 92 1.72 -7.38 -8.47
C CYS A 92 1.81 -8.67 -9.30
N GLY A 93 1.29 -8.60 -10.51
CA GLY A 93 1.35 -9.72 -11.46
C GLY A 93 0.32 -9.61 -12.57
N PRO A 94 0.38 -10.53 -13.54
CA PRO A 94 -0.59 -10.56 -14.64
C PRO A 94 -2.03 -10.67 -14.14
N GLY A 95 -2.86 -9.69 -14.48
CA GLY A 95 -4.27 -9.64 -14.10
C GLY A 95 -4.55 -9.12 -12.69
N SER A 96 -3.52 -8.74 -11.91
CA SER A 96 -3.69 -8.03 -10.64
C SER A 96 -4.33 -6.66 -10.83
N VAL A 97 -4.84 -6.07 -9.77
CA VAL A 97 -5.41 -4.71 -9.78
C VAL A 97 -4.42 -3.69 -10.34
N TRP A 98 -3.15 -3.84 -10.03
CA TRP A 98 -2.08 -2.92 -10.45
C TRP A 98 -1.82 -2.94 -11.96
N SER A 99 -2.19 -4.04 -12.65
CA SER A 99 -2.07 -4.18 -14.10
C SER A 99 -3.34 -3.76 -14.87
N LYS A 100 -4.41 -3.34 -14.18
CA LYS A 100 -5.66 -2.92 -14.83
C LYS A 100 -5.52 -1.55 -15.49
N PRO A 101 -6.10 -1.36 -16.69
CA PRO A 101 -6.07 -0.08 -17.39
C PRO A 101 -6.56 1.09 -16.55
N GLU A 102 -7.59 0.89 -15.72
CA GLU A 102 -8.15 1.91 -14.84
C GLU A 102 -7.12 2.44 -13.84
N MET A 103 -6.22 1.59 -13.35
CA MET A 103 -5.17 1.97 -12.39
C MET A 103 -3.93 2.52 -13.10
N THR A 104 -3.49 1.86 -14.18
CA THR A 104 -2.30 2.29 -14.94
C THR A 104 -2.50 3.60 -15.72
N ALA A 105 -3.75 4.02 -15.92
CA ALA A 105 -4.07 5.30 -16.56
C ALA A 105 -3.99 6.51 -15.60
N ILE A 106 -3.72 6.31 -14.30
CA ILE A 106 -3.62 7.39 -13.32
C ILE A 106 -2.18 7.92 -13.30
N PRO A 107 -1.91 9.15 -13.80
CA PRO A 107 -0.53 9.60 -14.02
C PRO A 107 0.27 9.82 -12.75
N HIS A 108 -0.40 10.18 -11.64
CA HIS A 108 0.18 10.49 -10.34
C HIS A 108 0.14 9.30 -9.36
N LEU A 109 -0.21 8.09 -9.85
CA LEU A 109 -0.14 6.85 -9.08
C LEU A 109 1.10 6.06 -9.51
N HIS A 110 2.05 5.90 -8.61
CA HIS A 110 3.30 5.20 -8.84
C HIS A 110 3.32 3.89 -8.05
N VAL A 111 3.14 2.78 -8.74
CA VAL A 111 3.23 1.45 -8.13
C VAL A 111 4.66 0.94 -8.26
N HIS A 112 5.32 0.76 -7.12
CA HIS A 112 6.70 0.30 -7.05
C HIS A 112 6.73 -1.22 -6.90
N GLU A 113 7.07 -1.88 -8.00
CA GLU A 113 7.14 -3.35 -8.07
C GLU A 113 8.55 -3.90 -7.77
N ASN A 114 9.55 -3.04 -7.59
CA ASN A 114 10.95 -3.42 -7.43
C ASN A 114 11.63 -2.61 -6.32
N TYR A 115 12.71 -3.18 -5.78
CA TYR A 115 13.60 -2.54 -4.79
C TYR A 115 14.51 -1.48 -5.41
N SER A 116 13.96 -0.50 -6.11
CA SER A 116 14.77 0.54 -6.73
C SER A 116 14.51 1.87 -6.03
N PRO A 117 15.57 2.52 -5.48
CA PRO A 117 15.41 3.84 -4.89
C PRO A 117 14.83 4.83 -5.90
N VAL A 118 13.90 5.66 -5.46
CA VAL A 118 13.24 6.69 -6.25
C VAL A 118 13.66 8.05 -5.70
N GLU A 119 14.33 8.82 -6.53
CA GLU A 119 14.75 10.17 -6.17
C GLU A 119 13.57 11.14 -6.38
N LEU A 120 13.05 11.66 -5.28
CA LEU A 120 12.03 12.69 -5.25
C LEU A 120 12.69 14.04 -4.94
N GLU A 121 12.02 15.14 -5.19
CA GLU A 121 12.58 16.48 -5.03
C GLU A 121 13.15 16.73 -3.62
N SER A 122 12.48 16.21 -2.60
CA SER A 122 12.77 16.51 -1.20
C SER A 122 13.35 15.34 -0.40
N PHE A 123 13.31 14.11 -0.94
CA PHE A 123 13.81 12.91 -0.26
C PHE A 123 14.04 11.76 -1.25
N VAL A 124 14.67 10.69 -0.78
CA VAL A 124 14.83 9.44 -1.51
C VAL A 124 13.89 8.40 -0.92
N LEU A 125 13.01 7.83 -1.74
CA LEU A 125 12.13 6.75 -1.34
C LEU A 125 12.79 5.41 -1.65
N HIS A 126 12.81 4.50 -0.68
CA HIS A 126 13.27 3.11 -0.81
C HIS A 126 12.06 2.19 -0.69
N PRO A 127 11.38 1.85 -1.81
CA PRO A 127 10.25 0.95 -1.78
C PRO A 127 10.73 -0.49 -1.62
N ILE A 128 10.14 -1.22 -0.67
CA ILE A 128 10.37 -2.65 -0.44
C ILE A 128 9.03 -3.38 -0.63
N PRO A 129 8.65 -3.67 -1.89
CA PRO A 129 7.40 -4.36 -2.19
C PRO A 129 7.45 -5.83 -1.77
N VAL A 130 6.28 -6.40 -1.47
CA VAL A 130 6.14 -7.84 -1.29
C VAL A 130 6.03 -8.50 -2.66
N HIS A 131 6.99 -9.36 -3.00
CA HIS A 131 6.95 -10.17 -4.23
C HIS A 131 6.34 -11.55 -3.99
N ASN A 132 6.60 -12.09 -2.80
CA ASN A 132 6.15 -13.41 -2.42
C ASN A 132 5.96 -13.42 -0.90
N ILE A 133 4.90 -14.05 -0.41
CA ILE A 133 4.61 -14.18 1.02
C ILE A 133 5.72 -14.89 1.82
N HIS A 134 6.69 -15.51 1.13
CA HIS A 134 7.81 -16.24 1.72
C HIS A 134 9.14 -15.48 1.69
N GLU A 135 9.21 -14.28 1.11
CA GLU A 135 10.46 -13.53 0.90
C GLU A 135 10.71 -12.41 1.92
N LEU A 136 10.12 -12.49 3.10
CA LEU A 136 10.23 -11.42 4.12
C LEU A 136 11.61 -11.34 4.81
N ASP A 137 12.58 -12.19 4.42
CA ASP A 137 13.81 -12.41 5.20
C ASP A 137 15.03 -11.54 4.81
N HIS A 138 14.90 -10.63 3.82
CA HIS A 138 16.06 -9.91 3.26
C HIS A 138 16.07 -8.39 3.48
N TYR A 139 15.24 -7.85 4.37
CA TYR A 139 15.19 -6.40 4.62
C TYR A 139 16.52 -5.82 5.09
N ASP A 140 17.27 -6.56 5.90
CA ASP A 140 18.57 -6.11 6.43
C ASP A 140 19.60 -5.91 5.31
N GLU A 141 19.61 -6.80 4.30
CA GLU A 141 20.50 -6.67 3.14
C GLU A 141 20.14 -5.45 2.30
N LEU A 142 18.83 -5.25 2.03
CA LEU A 142 18.33 -4.12 1.24
C LEU A 142 18.59 -2.79 1.95
N LEU A 143 18.43 -2.74 3.27
CA LEU A 143 18.68 -1.55 4.06
C LEU A 143 20.17 -1.23 4.21
N SER A 144 21.05 -2.25 4.12
CA SER A 144 22.50 -2.04 4.16
C SER A 144 23.02 -1.27 2.95
N ASP A 145 22.32 -1.33 1.81
CA ASP A 145 22.65 -0.62 0.58
C ASP A 145 22.16 0.83 0.54
N VAL A 146 21.38 1.27 1.55
CA VAL A 146 20.95 2.65 1.67
C VAL A 146 22.17 3.53 1.93
N LYS A 147 22.59 4.29 0.93
CA LYS A 147 23.73 5.19 1.04
C LYS A 147 23.43 6.28 2.06
N SER A 148 24.33 6.47 3.00
CA SER A 148 24.29 7.62 3.89
C SER A 148 24.78 8.87 3.12
N ASP A 149 23.88 9.75 2.79
CA ASP A 149 24.16 11.08 2.28
C ASP A 149 23.39 12.12 3.13
N ASP A 150 23.45 13.39 2.76
CA ASP A 150 22.81 14.48 3.52
C ASP A 150 21.30 14.61 3.25
N ARG A 151 20.70 13.74 2.43
CA ARG A 151 19.28 13.75 2.08
C ARG A 151 18.45 13.00 3.11
N ILE A 152 17.15 13.27 3.10
CA ILE A 152 16.18 12.43 3.84
C ILE A 152 15.96 11.15 3.05
N HIS A 153 16.09 10.01 3.71
CA HIS A 153 15.78 8.70 3.15
C HIS A 153 14.56 8.12 3.86
N ILE A 154 13.54 7.72 3.10
CA ILE A 154 12.33 7.09 3.61
C ILE A 154 12.25 5.67 3.07
N VAL A 155 12.20 4.69 3.96
CA VAL A 155 11.97 3.29 3.61
C VAL A 155 10.47 3.02 3.73
N MET A 156 9.88 2.44 2.69
CA MET A 156 8.48 2.02 2.67
C MET A 156 8.44 0.50 2.50
N ALA A 157 8.00 -0.20 3.53
CA ALA A 157 7.92 -1.66 3.57
C ALA A 157 6.57 -2.12 4.12
N HIS A 158 6.09 -3.27 3.64
CA HIS A 158 4.92 -3.95 4.20
C HIS A 158 5.39 -5.25 4.85
N ALA A 159 5.55 -5.24 6.18
CA ALA A 159 6.15 -6.33 6.95
C ALA A 159 5.54 -6.45 8.34
N HIS A 160 5.69 -7.62 8.95
CA HIS A 160 5.38 -7.85 10.35
C HIS A 160 6.64 -7.77 11.20
N ASP A 161 6.59 -7.01 12.29
CA ASP A 161 7.62 -7.10 13.33
C ASP A 161 7.35 -8.35 14.19
N ILE A 162 8.17 -9.38 13.97
CA ILE A 162 8.07 -10.66 14.69
C ILE A 162 8.66 -10.60 16.10
N SER A 163 9.34 -9.53 16.47
CA SER A 163 9.99 -9.42 17.78
C SER A 163 9.02 -9.43 18.96
N TYR A 164 7.76 -9.08 18.69
CA TYR A 164 6.67 -9.06 19.68
C TYR A 164 5.67 -10.22 19.54
N MET A 165 5.89 -11.15 18.59
CA MET A 165 5.00 -12.30 18.45
C MET A 165 5.34 -13.38 19.46
N ASP A 166 4.36 -13.72 20.31
CA ASP A 166 4.44 -14.88 21.19
C ASP A 166 4.13 -16.16 20.39
N PHE A 167 5.17 -16.86 19.95
CA PHE A 167 5.07 -18.10 19.18
C PHE A 167 4.57 -19.31 19.99
N THR A 168 4.09 -19.13 21.21
CA THR A 168 3.59 -20.21 22.06
C THR A 168 2.16 -20.65 21.73
N THR A 169 1.42 -19.92 20.88
CA THR A 169 0.09 -20.32 20.42
C THR A 169 0.15 -20.95 19.03
N SER A 170 -0.20 -22.21 18.98
CA SER A 170 0.00 -23.20 17.90
C SER A 170 -0.87 -23.04 16.65
N ASP A 171 -1.39 -21.88 16.28
CA ASP A 171 -2.38 -21.79 15.21
C ASP A 171 -1.98 -21.03 13.94
N HIS A 172 -0.81 -20.44 13.86
CA HIS A 172 -0.25 -19.97 12.58
C HIS A 172 1.27 -20.10 12.60
N GLU A 173 1.77 -21.25 12.13
CA GLU A 173 3.17 -21.38 11.77
C GLU A 173 3.47 -20.57 10.51
N VAL A 174 3.72 -19.30 10.64
CA VAL A 174 4.59 -18.60 9.70
C VAL A 174 5.99 -18.75 10.25
N ARG A 175 6.67 -19.81 9.83
CA ARG A 175 8.10 -19.95 10.09
C ARG A 175 8.85 -19.03 9.16
N ALA A 176 9.27 -17.90 9.67
CA ALA A 176 10.48 -17.28 9.19
C ALA A 176 11.64 -18.26 9.46
N LYS A 177 12.33 -18.68 8.43
CA LYS A 177 13.66 -19.28 8.48
C LYS A 177 14.58 -18.45 7.66
#